data_fb42388a20da60196610660fcb2265ca
#
_entry.id   fb42388a20da60196610660fcb2265ca
#
_cell.length_a   1.000
_cell.length_b   1.000
_cell.length_c   1.000
_cell.angle_alpha   90.00
_cell.angle_beta   90.00
_cell.angle_gamma   90.00
#
_symmetry.space_group_name_H-M   'P 1'
#
loop_
_entity.id
_entity.type
_entity.pdbx_description
1 polymer ?
#
loop_
_entity_poly.entity_id
_entity_poly.type
_entity_poly.pdbx_seq_one_letter_code
_entity_poly.pdbx_strand_id
1 'polypeptide(L)'
;MQDELLDYLTKRIRSILEEKEVAEEFIYDITGDLIFEIGAIFDASAVMGTEENPVLPFLAFSKSDDMRDSLIADVGGSSLHEKAYGTVNKIFEMD
;
A
#
# COMPACT_ATOMS: atom_id res chain seq x y z
N MET A 1 8.49 6.74 -5.39
CA MET A 1 8.58 5.90 -4.17
C MET A 1 7.27 5.23 -3.79
N GLN A 2 6.15 5.91 -3.96
CA GLN A 2 4.85 5.28 -3.71
C GLN A 2 4.59 4.12 -4.66
N ASP A 3 4.98 4.27 -5.92
CA ASP A 3 4.77 3.23 -6.93
C ASP A 3 5.56 1.97 -6.61
N GLU A 4 6.81 2.12 -6.14
CA GLU A 4 7.64 0.99 -5.76
C GLU A 4 7.03 0.24 -4.56
N LEU A 5 6.48 0.98 -3.59
CA LEU A 5 5.81 0.37 -2.45
C LEU A 5 4.59 -0.42 -2.90
N LEU A 6 3.75 0.17 -3.74
CA LEU A 6 2.54 -0.51 -4.23
C LEU A 6 2.87 -1.74 -5.06
N ASP A 7 3.89 -1.65 -5.93
CA ASP A 7 4.36 -2.81 -6.69
C ASP A 7 4.81 -3.93 -5.76
N TYR A 8 5.64 -3.59 -4.78
CA TYR A 8 6.17 -4.57 -3.84
C TYR A 8 5.05 -5.26 -3.06
N LEU A 9 4.14 -4.48 -2.48
CA LEU A 9 3.03 -5.01 -1.70
C LEU A 9 2.12 -5.90 -2.55
N THR A 10 1.81 -5.46 -3.77
CA THR A 10 0.94 -6.23 -4.66
C THR A 10 1.55 -7.59 -4.96
N LYS A 11 2.83 -7.63 -5.31
CA LYS A 11 3.52 -8.88 -5.61
C LYS A 11 3.62 -9.78 -4.40
N ARG A 12 3.88 -9.23 -3.23
CA ARG A 12 3.99 -10.01 -2.00
C ARG A 12 2.64 -10.61 -1.59
N ILE A 13 1.58 -9.81 -1.62
CA ILE A 13 0.25 -10.29 -1.25
C ILE A 13 -0.19 -11.38 -2.23
N ARG A 14 -0.01 -11.15 -3.53
CA ARG A 14 -0.32 -12.12 -4.56
C ARG A 14 0.43 -13.44 -4.32
N SER A 15 1.72 -13.37 -4.02
CA SER A 15 2.55 -14.54 -3.77
C SER A 15 2.06 -15.33 -2.56
N ILE A 16 1.70 -14.64 -1.47
CA ILE A 16 1.18 -15.27 -0.27
C ILE A 16 -0.12 -16.01 -0.57
N LEU A 17 -1.02 -15.35 -1.29
CA LEU A 17 -2.32 -15.96 -1.61
C LEU A 17 -2.16 -17.16 -2.55
N GLU A 18 -1.21 -17.09 -3.48
CA GLU A 18 -0.91 -18.23 -4.35
C GLU A 18 -0.37 -19.42 -3.55
N GLU A 19 0.50 -19.16 -2.58
CA GLU A 19 1.03 -20.21 -1.70
C GLU A 19 -0.06 -20.88 -0.87
N LYS A 20 -1.12 -20.11 -0.56
CA LYS A 20 -2.26 -20.63 0.20
C LYS A 20 -3.31 -21.29 -0.70
N GLU A 21 -3.03 -21.42 -1.98
CA GLU A 21 -3.92 -22.06 -2.95
C GLU A 21 -5.28 -21.39 -3.06
N VAL A 22 -5.33 -20.08 -2.90
CA VAL A 22 -6.54 -19.29 -3.11
C VAL A 22 -6.84 -19.24 -4.61
N ALA A 23 -8.11 -19.34 -4.99
CA ALA A 23 -8.50 -19.26 -6.38
C ALA A 23 -8.08 -17.94 -7.01
N GLU A 24 -7.62 -17.97 -8.25
CA GLU A 24 -7.03 -16.80 -8.91
C GLU A 24 -7.97 -15.60 -8.96
N GLU A 25 -9.26 -15.82 -9.18
CA GLU A 25 -10.24 -14.74 -9.18
C GLU A 25 -10.32 -14.03 -7.83
N PHE A 26 -10.18 -14.79 -6.74
CA PHE A 26 -10.19 -14.22 -5.40
C PHE A 26 -8.87 -13.54 -5.08
N ILE A 27 -7.76 -14.06 -5.61
CA ILE A 27 -6.45 -13.41 -5.42
C ILE A 27 -6.48 -11.98 -5.94
N TYR A 28 -7.03 -11.77 -7.13
CA TYR A 28 -7.16 -10.43 -7.71
C TYR A 28 -7.99 -9.51 -6.82
N ASP A 29 -9.16 -9.96 -6.41
CA ASP A 29 -10.07 -9.16 -5.59
C ASP A 29 -9.48 -8.83 -4.22
N ILE A 30 -8.93 -9.84 -3.54
CA ILE A 30 -8.34 -9.65 -2.21
C ILE A 30 -7.15 -8.71 -2.29
N THR A 31 -6.28 -8.92 -3.26
CA THR A 31 -5.09 -8.07 -3.43
C THR A 31 -5.49 -6.61 -3.64
N GLY A 32 -6.45 -6.37 -4.53
CA GLY A 32 -6.92 -5.02 -4.80
C GLY A 32 -7.50 -4.34 -3.57
N ASP A 33 -8.36 -5.05 -2.86
CA ASP A 33 -9.01 -4.50 -1.67
C ASP A 33 -7.99 -4.20 -0.57
N LEU A 34 -7.04 -5.10 -0.34
CA LEU A 34 -6.01 -4.89 0.69
C LEU A 34 -5.10 -3.72 0.34
N ILE A 35 -4.66 -3.62 -0.90
CA ILE A 35 -3.78 -2.52 -1.32
C ILE A 35 -4.52 -1.19 -1.20
N PHE A 36 -5.79 -1.14 -1.58
CA PHE A 36 -6.59 0.07 -1.45
C PHE A 36 -6.73 0.49 0.02
N GLU A 37 -7.05 -0.45 0.90
CA GLU A 37 -7.21 -0.16 2.33
C GLU A 37 -5.91 0.32 2.97
N ILE A 38 -4.79 -0.34 2.65
CA ILE A 38 -3.48 0.07 3.15
C ILE A 38 -3.18 1.50 2.66
N GLY A 39 -3.44 1.77 1.39
CA GLY A 39 -3.23 3.11 0.84
C GLY A 39 -4.08 4.16 1.53
N ALA A 40 -5.34 3.85 1.79
CA ALA A 40 -6.25 4.78 2.44
C ALA A 40 -5.79 5.13 3.87
N ILE A 41 -5.24 4.16 4.59
CA ILE A 41 -4.72 4.39 5.93
C ILE A 41 -3.57 5.41 5.89
N PHE A 42 -2.62 5.24 4.98
CA PHE A 42 -1.47 6.13 4.88
C PHE A 42 -1.78 7.46 4.21
N ASP A 43 -2.89 7.54 3.49
CA ASP A 43 -3.34 8.81 2.89
C ASP A 43 -4.17 9.65 3.88
N ALA A 44 -4.24 9.21 5.14
CA ALA A 44 -5.03 9.86 6.19
C ALA A 44 -6.53 9.88 5.87
N SER A 45 -7.00 8.95 5.03
CA SER A 45 -8.43 8.78 4.77
C SER A 45 -9.12 8.04 5.90
N ALA A 46 -8.34 7.42 6.79
CA ALA A 46 -8.84 6.72 7.96
C ALA A 46 -8.12 7.27 9.19
N VAL A 47 -8.89 7.61 10.23
CA VAL A 47 -8.34 8.08 11.50
C VAL A 47 -8.34 6.90 12.46
N MET A 48 -7.16 6.60 13.01
CA MET A 48 -7.00 5.58 14.04
C MET A 48 -7.02 6.23 15.41
N GLY A 49 -7.14 5.41 16.45
CA GLY A 49 -7.21 5.90 17.82
C GLY A 49 -8.63 6.28 18.20
N THR A 50 -8.75 7.29 19.07
CA THR A 50 -10.04 7.76 19.57
C THR A 50 -10.25 9.21 19.19
N GLU A 51 -11.48 9.71 19.40
CA GLU A 51 -11.76 11.14 19.15
C GLU A 51 -10.88 12.04 20.02
N GLU A 52 -10.55 11.61 21.23
CA GLU A 52 -9.70 12.37 22.15
C GLU A 52 -8.22 12.25 21.79
N ASN A 53 -7.83 11.11 21.22
CA ASN A 53 -6.43 10.84 20.85
C ASN A 53 -6.37 10.26 19.45
N PRO A 54 -6.60 11.07 18.41
CA PRO A 54 -6.56 10.58 17.04
C PRO A 54 -5.12 10.25 16.63
N VAL A 55 -4.97 9.19 15.87
CA VAL A 55 -3.68 8.76 15.31
C VAL A 55 -3.81 8.77 13.79
N LEU A 56 -2.97 9.57 13.16
CA LEU A 56 -2.93 9.70 11.70
C LEU A 56 -1.58 9.17 11.20
N PRO A 57 -1.55 7.97 10.62
CA PRO A 57 -0.30 7.45 10.08
C PRO A 57 0.08 8.18 8.80
N PHE A 58 1.37 8.33 8.59
CA PHE A 58 1.87 8.80 7.31
C PHE A 58 3.09 8.00 6.90
N LEU A 59 3.37 8.02 5.60
CA LEU A 59 4.42 7.21 5.02
C LEU A 59 5.65 8.06 4.75
N ALA A 60 6.81 7.56 5.13
CA ALA A 60 8.09 8.18 4.83
C ALA A 60 9.03 7.12 4.25
N PHE A 61 9.87 7.54 3.32
CA PHE A 61 10.82 6.65 2.65
C PHE A 61 12.25 7.07 2.99
N SER A 62 13.16 6.10 2.98
CA SER A 62 14.58 6.36 3.10
C SER A 62 15.30 5.68 1.95
N LYS A 63 16.25 6.38 1.34
CA LYS A 63 17.07 5.82 0.28
C LYS A 63 18.39 5.25 0.80
N SER A 64 18.59 5.30 2.11
CA SER A 64 19.78 4.73 2.73
C SER A 64 19.40 3.95 3.97
N ASP A 65 20.33 3.14 4.47
CA ASP A 65 20.12 2.37 5.69
C ASP A 65 20.04 3.26 6.94
N ASP A 66 20.53 4.50 6.85
CA ASP A 66 20.42 5.45 7.95
C ASP A 66 19.14 6.27 7.78
N MET A 67 18.11 5.87 8.48
CA MET A 67 16.79 6.49 8.41
C MET A 67 16.77 7.94 8.90
N ARG A 68 17.80 8.37 9.64
CA ARG A 68 17.82 9.73 10.20
C ARG A 68 18.23 10.79 9.18
N ASP A 69 19.01 10.39 8.17
CA ASP A 69 19.61 11.35 7.24
C ASP A 69 18.85 11.50 5.92
N SER A 70 17.90 10.62 5.61
CA SER A 70 17.28 10.62 4.28
C SER A 70 15.80 10.26 4.26
N LEU A 71 15.06 10.69 5.28
CA LEU A 71 13.61 10.48 5.30
C LEU A 71 12.94 11.36 4.26
N ILE A 72 12.12 10.74 3.43
CA ILE A 72 11.32 11.43 2.42
C ILE A 72 9.85 11.13 2.72
N ALA A 73 9.08 12.17 3.01
CA ALA A 73 7.67 12.03 3.32
C ALA A 73 6.84 12.83 2.33
N ASP A 74 5.77 12.24 1.83
CA ASP A 74 4.79 12.93 0.98
C ASP A 74 3.72 13.56 1.87
N VAL A 75 4.11 14.59 2.59
CA VAL A 75 3.19 15.27 3.51
C VAL A 75 2.17 16.06 2.70
N GLY A 76 0.91 15.66 2.81
CA GLY A 76 -0.20 16.33 2.12
C GLY A 76 -0.37 15.95 0.67
N GLY A 77 0.47 15.04 0.14
CA GLY A 77 0.42 14.64 -1.26
C GLY A 77 0.31 13.15 -1.49
N SER A 78 0.06 12.36 -0.44
CA SER A 78 -0.06 10.92 -0.60
C SER A 78 -1.33 10.56 -1.37
N SER A 79 -1.19 9.71 -2.37
CA SER A 79 -2.29 9.27 -3.21
C SER A 79 -2.25 7.76 -3.43
N LEU A 80 -1.80 7.02 -2.41
CA LEU A 80 -1.65 5.56 -2.51
C LEU A 80 -2.97 4.87 -2.86
N HIS A 81 -4.05 5.25 -2.20
CA HIS A 81 -5.35 4.60 -2.44
C HIS A 81 -5.87 4.89 -3.86
N GLU A 82 -5.54 6.04 -4.43
CA GLU A 82 -5.94 6.37 -5.79
C GLU A 82 -5.18 5.54 -6.83
N LYS A 83 -3.94 5.16 -6.51
CA LYS A 83 -3.08 4.38 -7.39
C LYS A 83 -3.25 2.87 -7.22
N ALA A 84 -3.93 2.44 -6.16
CA ALA A 84 -3.96 1.03 -5.75
C ALA A 84 -4.48 0.11 -6.86
N TYR A 85 -5.67 0.35 -7.34
CA TYR A 85 -6.28 -0.53 -8.34
C TYR A 85 -5.55 -0.46 -9.69
N GLY A 86 -5.01 0.71 -10.04
CA GLY A 86 -4.20 0.84 -11.25
C GLY A 86 -2.96 -0.03 -11.19
N THR A 87 -2.27 -0.04 -10.04
CA THR A 87 -1.08 -0.86 -9.84
C THR A 87 -1.42 -2.35 -9.87
N VAL A 88 -2.47 -2.74 -9.16
CA VAL A 88 -2.91 -4.14 -9.13
C VAL A 88 -3.27 -4.62 -10.53
N ASN A 89 -4.05 -3.84 -11.27
CA ASN A 89 -4.44 -4.20 -12.63
C ASN A 89 -3.22 -4.36 -13.53
N LYS A 90 -2.28 -3.42 -13.44
CA LYS A 90 -1.05 -3.47 -14.25
C LYS A 90 -0.26 -4.75 -13.99
N ILE A 91 -0.08 -5.11 -12.72
CA ILE A 91 0.71 -6.28 -12.36
C ILE A 91 0.02 -7.57 -12.79
N PHE A 92 -1.29 -7.68 -12.62
CA PHE A 92 -2.03 -8.86 -13.01
C PHE A 92 -2.13 -9.01 -14.52
N GLU A 93 -2.16 -7.92 -15.27
CA GLU A 93 -2.17 -7.94 -16.72
C GLU A 93 -0.83 -8.37 -17.32
N MET A 94 0.26 -8.16 -16.60
CA MET A 94 1.61 -8.52 -17.07
C MET A 94 1.85 -10.03 -17.08
N ASP A 95 0.99 -10.79 -16.48
CA ASP A 95 1.07 -12.24 -16.47
C ASP A 95 0.15 -12.82 -17.56
#